data_110400af3b0ea77fcad9cfe883aa2fa8
#
_entry.id   110400af3b0ea77fcad9cfe883aa2fa8
#
_cell.length_a   1.000
_cell.length_b   1.000
_cell.length_c   1.000
_cell.angle_alpha   90.00
_cell.angle_beta   90.00
_cell.angle_gamma   90.00
#
_symmetry.space_group_name_H-M   'P 1'
#
loop_
_entity.id
_entity.type
_entity.pdbx_description
1 polymer ?
#
loop_
_entity_poly.entity_id
_entity_poly.type
_entity_poly.pdbx_seq_one_letter_code
_entity_poly.pdbx_strand_id
1 'polypeptide(L)'
;MAELGLKKKEIEAIDFAFDVYDFKGDGKVDAFYAGDLIRACNLNPTLKTIAEIGGTTEKGQKMLTKADVFPMYKACKDSKDQGGFHDFVEILKLYDKNDDNTMLAHELFRLLTNLGEKLTKEEAKSLMKELCEPADDEGFMPFIRKYQPQKHSDPPFLSQQAIGG
;
A
#
# COMPACT_ATOMS: atom_id res chain seq x y z
N MET A 1 12.11 22.80 0.35
CA MET A 1 11.20 21.96 1.15
C MET A 1 9.88 22.65 1.44
N ALA A 2 9.87 23.93 1.83
CA ALA A 2 8.63 24.71 1.95
C ALA A 2 7.86 24.90 0.62
N GLU A 3 8.54 24.87 -0.51
CA GLU A 3 7.95 25.03 -1.84
C GLU A 3 7.04 23.89 -2.29
N LEU A 4 7.20 22.68 -1.71
CA LEU A 4 6.39 21.52 -2.08
C LEU A 4 5.07 21.40 -1.29
N GLY A 5 4.83 22.26 -0.28
CA GLY A 5 3.61 22.25 0.53
C GLY A 5 3.40 20.96 1.34
N LEU A 6 4.48 20.24 1.66
CA LEU A 6 4.43 19.01 2.46
C LEU A 6 4.34 19.36 3.95
N LYS A 7 3.53 18.60 4.69
CA LYS A 7 3.42 18.70 6.14
C LYS A 7 4.66 18.10 6.81
N LYS A 8 5.00 18.56 8.01
CA LYS A 8 6.14 18.05 8.77
C LYS A 8 6.10 16.52 8.94
N LYS A 9 4.94 15.96 9.27
CA LYS A 9 4.76 14.50 9.41
C LYS A 9 5.03 13.73 8.11
N GLU A 10 4.71 14.32 6.96
CA GLU A 10 4.99 13.69 5.65
C GLU A 10 6.48 13.69 5.35
N ILE A 11 7.17 14.77 5.68
CA ILE A 11 8.63 14.86 5.54
C ILE A 11 9.31 13.82 6.43
N GLU A 12 8.90 13.72 7.70
CA GLU A 12 9.44 12.73 8.64
C GLU A 12 9.19 11.29 8.17
N ALA A 13 8.01 11.00 7.59
CA ALA A 13 7.69 9.69 7.04
C ALA A 13 8.56 9.36 5.81
N ILE A 14 8.78 10.34 4.91
CA ILE A 14 9.64 10.16 3.74
C ILE A 14 11.09 9.94 4.17
N ASP A 15 11.59 10.72 5.14
CA ASP A 15 12.95 10.58 5.66
C ASP A 15 13.15 9.20 6.27
N PHE A 16 12.21 8.74 7.09
CA PHE A 16 12.26 7.42 7.70
C PHE A 16 12.22 6.30 6.64
N ALA A 17 11.26 6.38 5.69
CA ALA A 17 11.17 5.39 4.63
C ALA A 17 12.43 5.36 3.77
N PHE A 18 13.00 6.53 3.45
CA PHE A 18 14.24 6.62 2.69
C PHE A 18 15.41 5.91 3.41
N ASP A 19 15.56 6.18 4.70
CA ASP A 19 16.64 5.57 5.50
C ASP A 19 16.49 4.04 5.60
N VAL A 20 15.26 3.50 5.60
CA VAL A 20 15.02 2.05 5.56
C VAL A 20 15.46 1.42 4.23
N TYR A 21 15.27 2.12 3.10
CA TYR A 21 15.63 1.62 1.76
C TYR A 21 17.05 2.00 1.32
N ASP A 22 17.75 2.84 2.06
CA ASP A 22 19.19 3.12 1.86
C ASP A 22 20.04 1.98 2.46
N PHE A 23 20.03 0.83 1.80
CA PHE A 23 20.73 -0.36 2.28
C PHE A 23 22.24 -0.21 2.42
N LYS A 24 22.83 0.81 1.78
CA LYS A 24 24.28 1.07 1.81
C LYS A 24 24.66 2.18 2.78
N GLY A 25 23.71 3.00 3.21
CA GLY A 25 23.97 4.17 4.04
C GLY A 25 24.73 5.28 3.31
N ASP A 26 24.64 5.30 1.97
CA ASP A 26 25.36 6.28 1.12
C ASP A 26 24.48 7.47 0.70
N GLY A 27 23.29 7.59 1.25
CA GLY A 27 22.32 8.63 0.95
C GLY A 27 21.62 8.43 -0.40
N LYS A 28 21.60 7.21 -0.92
CA LYS A 28 20.97 6.87 -2.21
C LYS A 28 20.14 5.60 -2.10
N VAL A 29 19.01 5.62 -2.78
CA VAL A 29 18.08 4.49 -2.92
C VAL A 29 17.95 4.14 -4.40
N ASP A 30 17.97 2.85 -4.72
CA ASP A 30 17.70 2.40 -6.09
C ASP A 30 16.25 2.72 -6.48
N ALA A 31 16.05 3.33 -7.63
CA ALA A 31 14.74 3.71 -8.16
C ALA A 31 13.80 2.51 -8.39
N PHE A 32 14.33 1.29 -8.39
CA PHE A 32 13.54 0.06 -8.34
C PHE A 32 12.64 0.00 -7.09
N TYR A 33 13.11 0.51 -5.96
CA TYR A 33 12.35 0.55 -4.70
C TYR A 33 11.49 1.80 -4.52
N ALA A 34 11.41 2.68 -5.54
CA ALA A 34 10.64 3.91 -5.44
C ALA A 34 9.16 3.66 -5.09
N GLY A 35 8.55 2.63 -5.67
CA GLY A 35 7.17 2.25 -5.40
C GLY A 35 6.96 1.83 -3.95
N ASP A 36 7.84 1.00 -3.43
CA ASP A 36 7.76 0.48 -2.07
C ASP A 36 8.00 1.60 -1.05
N LEU A 37 8.97 2.48 -1.31
CA LEU A 37 9.23 3.66 -0.49
C LEU A 37 8.00 4.58 -0.40
N ILE A 38 7.36 4.88 -1.53
CA ILE A 38 6.15 5.72 -1.57
C ILE A 38 4.98 5.03 -0.87
N ARG A 39 4.82 3.71 -1.02
CA ARG A 39 3.80 2.92 -0.29
C ARG A 39 4.05 2.89 1.21
N ALA A 40 5.31 2.83 1.64
CA ALA A 40 5.67 2.94 3.06
C ALA A 40 5.26 4.30 3.68
N CYS A 41 5.08 5.33 2.85
CA CYS A 41 4.55 6.63 3.26
C CYS A 41 3.00 6.74 3.20
N ASN A 42 2.27 5.61 3.21
CA ASN A 42 0.80 5.52 3.15
C ASN A 42 0.16 6.07 1.87
N LEU A 43 0.84 6.00 0.74
CA LEU A 43 0.26 6.24 -0.57
C LEU A 43 0.11 4.93 -1.34
N ASN A 44 -0.86 4.86 -2.26
CA ASN A 44 -1.13 3.68 -3.08
C ASN A 44 -0.97 4.00 -4.59
N PRO A 45 0.23 4.39 -5.05
CA PRO A 45 0.43 4.67 -6.46
C PRO A 45 0.35 3.39 -7.29
N THR A 46 -0.19 3.52 -8.51
CA THR A 46 -0.14 2.45 -9.51
C THR A 46 1.28 2.27 -10.05
N LEU A 47 1.58 1.10 -10.64
CA LEU A 47 2.87 0.85 -11.30
C LEU A 47 3.12 1.86 -12.44
N LYS A 48 2.06 2.25 -13.14
CA LYS A 48 2.12 3.30 -14.16
C LYS A 48 2.58 4.63 -13.56
N THR A 49 1.95 5.07 -12.47
CA THR A 49 2.33 6.30 -11.76
C THR A 49 3.79 6.24 -11.30
N ILE A 50 4.24 5.10 -10.75
CA ILE A 50 5.62 4.91 -10.31
C ILE A 50 6.60 5.06 -11.49
N ALA A 51 6.29 4.47 -12.65
CA ALA A 51 7.12 4.62 -13.85
C ALA A 51 7.18 6.09 -14.33
N GLU A 52 6.04 6.78 -14.35
CA GLU A 52 5.94 8.18 -14.77
C GLU A 52 6.74 9.15 -13.89
N ILE A 53 6.81 8.90 -12.58
CA ILE A 53 7.57 9.74 -11.65
C ILE A 53 9.07 9.38 -11.57
N GLY A 54 9.50 8.35 -12.28
CA GLY A 54 10.92 8.01 -12.42
C GLY A 54 11.39 6.79 -11.63
N GLY A 55 10.47 5.93 -11.18
CA GLY A 55 10.77 4.58 -10.74
C GLY A 55 11.25 3.70 -11.90
N THR A 56 11.95 2.62 -11.60
CA THR A 56 12.48 1.69 -12.60
C THR A 56 11.96 0.28 -12.35
N THR A 57 11.95 -0.55 -13.41
CA THR A 57 11.53 -1.96 -13.33
C THR A 57 12.67 -2.91 -12.99
N GLU A 58 13.90 -2.47 -13.16
CA GLU A 58 15.10 -3.27 -12.90
C GLU A 58 16.03 -2.54 -11.94
N LYS A 59 16.73 -3.32 -11.11
CA LYS A 59 17.70 -2.81 -10.15
C LYS A 59 18.94 -2.24 -10.83
N GLY A 60 19.49 -1.17 -10.25
CA GLY A 60 20.73 -0.58 -10.71
C GLY A 60 20.62 0.38 -11.88
N GLN A 61 19.42 0.60 -12.45
CA GLN A 61 19.25 1.53 -13.57
C GLN A 61 19.39 2.99 -13.16
N LYS A 62 18.91 3.36 -11.96
CA LYS A 62 18.90 4.74 -11.48
C LYS A 62 18.96 4.77 -9.96
N MET A 63 19.77 5.70 -9.43
CA MET A 63 19.81 5.99 -7.99
C MET A 63 19.07 7.29 -7.71
N LEU A 64 18.31 7.32 -6.62
CA LEU A 64 17.55 8.46 -6.13
C LEU A 64 18.19 8.98 -4.85
N THR A 65 18.24 10.30 -4.73
CA THR A 65 18.57 10.99 -3.47
C THR A 65 17.27 11.35 -2.73
N LYS A 66 17.36 11.74 -1.45
CA LYS A 66 16.20 12.29 -0.73
C LYS A 66 15.53 13.45 -1.47
N ALA A 67 16.32 14.31 -2.10
CA ALA A 67 15.82 15.44 -2.86
C ALA A 67 14.95 15.02 -4.06
N ASP A 68 15.24 13.88 -4.67
CA ASP A 68 14.46 13.31 -5.77
C ASP A 68 13.13 12.71 -5.29
N VAL A 69 13.12 12.13 -4.09
CA VAL A 69 11.94 11.43 -3.54
C VAL A 69 10.82 12.41 -3.14
N PHE A 70 11.14 13.59 -2.62
CA PHE A 70 10.12 14.56 -2.22
C PHE A 70 9.15 14.96 -3.35
N PRO A 71 9.63 15.38 -4.56
CA PRO A 71 8.74 15.67 -5.67
C PRO A 71 8.00 14.41 -6.17
N MET A 72 8.61 13.23 -6.12
CA MET A 72 7.94 11.97 -6.46
C MET A 72 6.76 11.70 -5.52
N TYR A 73 6.97 11.82 -4.21
CA TYR A 73 5.90 11.71 -3.21
C TYR A 73 4.77 12.71 -3.47
N LYS A 74 5.13 13.98 -3.75
CA LYS A 74 4.14 15.02 -4.03
C LYS A 74 3.32 14.70 -5.27
N ALA A 75 3.94 14.26 -6.35
CA ALA A 75 3.26 13.86 -7.58
C ALA A 75 2.30 12.68 -7.34
N CYS A 76 2.73 11.68 -6.56
CA CYS A 76 1.85 10.58 -6.15
C CYS A 76 0.67 11.06 -5.31
N LYS A 77 0.93 11.92 -4.32
CA LYS A 77 -0.12 12.44 -3.44
C LYS A 77 -1.19 13.22 -4.18
N ASP A 78 -0.80 13.97 -5.22
CA ASP A 78 -1.71 14.77 -6.04
C ASP A 78 -2.39 13.96 -7.15
N SER A 79 -1.95 12.71 -7.38
CA SER A 79 -2.56 11.80 -8.35
C SER A 79 -3.97 11.41 -7.92
N LYS A 80 -4.87 11.35 -8.90
CA LYS A 80 -6.25 10.87 -8.71
C LYS A 80 -6.38 9.34 -8.85
N ASP A 81 -5.31 8.67 -9.27
CA ASP A 81 -5.30 7.24 -9.57
C ASP A 81 -5.04 6.36 -8.32
N GLN A 82 -5.12 6.95 -7.14
CA GLN A 82 -4.94 6.24 -5.88
C GLN A 82 -6.29 5.76 -5.34
N GLY A 83 -6.44 4.44 -5.19
CA GLY A 83 -7.54 3.85 -4.44
C GLY A 83 -7.27 3.91 -2.94
N GLY A 84 -8.26 4.27 -2.15
CA GLY A 84 -8.25 4.21 -0.70
C GLY A 84 -8.99 2.99 -0.14
N PHE A 85 -8.91 2.79 1.17
CA PHE A 85 -9.59 1.69 1.86
C PHE A 85 -11.10 1.63 1.54
N HIS A 86 -11.78 2.77 1.52
CA HIS A 86 -13.22 2.82 1.24
C HIS A 86 -13.54 2.40 -0.19
N ASP A 87 -12.72 2.79 -1.16
CA ASP A 87 -12.93 2.41 -2.57
C ASP A 87 -12.83 0.89 -2.74
N PHE A 88 -11.85 0.26 -2.08
CA PHE A 88 -11.71 -1.20 -2.10
C PHE A 88 -12.87 -1.90 -1.40
N VAL A 89 -13.32 -1.39 -0.25
CA VAL A 89 -14.48 -1.94 0.45
C VAL A 89 -15.75 -1.85 -0.41
N GLU A 90 -15.98 -0.73 -1.10
CA GLU A 90 -17.13 -0.57 -2.00
C GLU A 90 -17.10 -1.57 -3.17
N ILE A 91 -15.92 -1.79 -3.76
CA ILE A 91 -15.76 -2.80 -4.80
C ILE A 91 -16.04 -4.21 -4.26
N LEU A 92 -15.50 -4.55 -3.09
CA LEU A 92 -15.68 -5.88 -2.51
C LEU A 92 -17.14 -6.14 -2.07
N LYS A 93 -17.87 -5.11 -1.65
CA LYS A 93 -19.31 -5.20 -1.36
C LYS A 93 -20.16 -5.65 -2.54
N LEU A 94 -19.70 -5.46 -3.79
CA LEU A 94 -20.41 -5.99 -4.97
C LEU A 94 -20.45 -7.53 -5.01
N TYR A 95 -19.58 -8.19 -4.25
CA TYR A 95 -19.46 -9.64 -4.13
C TYR A 95 -20.05 -10.18 -2.82
N ASP A 96 -20.52 -9.28 -1.95
CA ASP A 96 -21.22 -9.61 -0.70
C ASP A 96 -22.69 -9.88 -0.99
N LYS A 97 -23.04 -11.15 -1.19
CA LYS A 97 -24.40 -11.56 -1.56
C LYS A 97 -25.37 -11.56 -0.37
N ASN A 98 -24.83 -11.65 0.83
CA ASN A 98 -25.60 -11.82 2.06
C ASN A 98 -25.67 -10.53 2.90
N ASP A 99 -24.99 -9.47 2.47
CA ASP A 99 -24.84 -8.21 3.22
C ASP A 99 -24.28 -8.41 4.65
N ASP A 100 -23.32 -9.35 4.77
CA ASP A 100 -22.68 -9.74 6.04
C ASP A 100 -21.18 -9.45 6.06
N ASN A 101 -20.65 -8.76 5.05
CA ASN A 101 -19.24 -8.46 4.82
C ASN A 101 -18.38 -9.72 4.58
N THR A 102 -18.98 -10.77 4.02
CA THR A 102 -18.27 -11.95 3.54
C THR A 102 -18.34 -12.07 2.02
N MET A 103 -17.38 -12.76 1.45
CA MET A 103 -17.35 -13.11 0.04
C MET A 103 -16.70 -14.48 -0.15
N LEU A 104 -16.92 -15.11 -1.29
CA LEU A 104 -16.28 -16.38 -1.62
C LEU A 104 -14.77 -16.17 -1.85
N ALA A 105 -13.93 -16.95 -1.19
CA ALA A 105 -12.48 -16.89 -1.29
C ALA A 105 -11.98 -17.01 -2.75
N HIS A 106 -12.63 -17.84 -3.57
CA HIS A 106 -12.27 -17.99 -4.98
C HIS A 106 -12.63 -16.76 -5.81
N GLU A 107 -13.67 -15.99 -5.44
CA GLU A 107 -14.00 -14.72 -6.10
C GLU A 107 -12.91 -13.68 -5.82
N LEU A 108 -12.45 -13.55 -4.55
CA LEU A 108 -11.31 -12.69 -4.23
C LEU A 108 -10.05 -13.10 -5.00
N PHE A 109 -9.74 -14.40 -5.05
CA PHE A 109 -8.61 -14.89 -5.84
C PHE A 109 -8.71 -14.50 -7.31
N ARG A 110 -9.90 -14.60 -7.90
CA ARG A 110 -10.14 -14.18 -9.29
C ARG A 110 -9.98 -12.68 -9.49
N LEU A 111 -10.44 -11.86 -8.55
CA LEU A 111 -10.24 -10.41 -8.59
C LEU A 111 -8.76 -10.07 -8.62
N LEU A 112 -7.98 -10.60 -7.68
CA LEU A 112 -6.55 -10.34 -7.56
C LEU A 112 -5.73 -10.79 -8.79
N THR A 113 -6.15 -11.86 -9.45
CA THR A 113 -5.41 -12.41 -10.60
C THR A 113 -5.88 -11.91 -11.96
N ASN A 114 -7.05 -11.24 -12.05
CA ASN A 114 -7.63 -10.85 -13.35
C ASN A 114 -7.93 -9.37 -13.50
N LEU A 115 -8.05 -8.62 -12.39
CA LEU A 115 -8.41 -7.20 -12.44
C LEU A 115 -7.24 -6.30 -12.00
N GLY A 116 -7.22 -5.10 -12.55
CA GLY A 116 -6.22 -4.07 -12.22
C GLY A 116 -4.79 -4.51 -12.50
N GLU A 117 -3.91 -4.25 -11.55
CA GLU A 117 -2.51 -4.71 -11.55
C GLU A 117 -2.48 -6.17 -11.08
N LYS A 118 -2.61 -7.07 -12.02
CA LYS A 118 -2.82 -8.50 -11.77
C LYS A 118 -1.66 -9.12 -11.01
N LEU A 119 -1.98 -9.82 -9.94
CA LEU A 119 -1.02 -10.68 -9.25
C LEU A 119 -0.87 -12.01 -10.00
N THR A 120 0.29 -12.63 -9.88
CA THR A 120 0.47 -14.04 -10.23
C THR A 120 -0.36 -14.92 -9.29
N LYS A 121 -0.63 -16.16 -9.69
CA LYS A 121 -1.38 -17.10 -8.86
C LYS A 121 -0.67 -17.39 -7.54
N GLU A 122 0.66 -17.44 -7.57
CA GLU A 122 1.52 -17.69 -6.43
C GLU A 122 1.48 -16.51 -5.44
N GLU A 123 1.60 -15.28 -5.95
CA GLU A 123 1.49 -14.07 -5.13
C GLU A 123 0.10 -13.94 -4.49
N ALA A 124 -0.97 -14.16 -5.27
CA ALA A 124 -2.34 -14.10 -4.76
C ALA A 124 -2.59 -15.14 -3.66
N LYS A 125 -2.07 -16.38 -3.82
CA LYS A 125 -2.18 -17.43 -2.79
C LYS A 125 -1.42 -17.05 -1.52
N SER A 126 -0.18 -16.54 -1.66
CA SER A 126 0.64 -16.11 -0.51
C SER A 126 -0.05 -14.98 0.25
N LEU A 127 -0.52 -13.98 -0.49
CA LEU A 127 -1.21 -12.82 0.08
C LEU A 127 -2.48 -13.24 0.83
N MET A 128 -3.32 -14.09 0.21
CA MET A 128 -4.54 -14.57 0.86
C MET A 128 -4.23 -15.39 2.11
N LYS A 129 -3.20 -16.25 2.08
CA LYS A 129 -2.79 -17.04 3.23
C LYS A 129 -2.31 -16.19 4.42
N GLU A 130 -1.62 -15.09 4.13
CA GLU A 130 -1.02 -14.24 5.16
C GLU A 130 -1.98 -13.18 5.72
N LEU A 131 -2.84 -12.62 4.86
CA LEU A 131 -3.66 -11.46 5.21
C LEU A 131 -5.13 -11.77 5.43
N CYS A 132 -5.65 -12.86 4.84
CA CYS A 132 -7.06 -13.21 4.95
C CYS A 132 -7.31 -14.19 6.10
N GLU A 133 -8.51 -14.11 6.68
CA GLU A 133 -9.00 -15.16 7.56
C GLU A 133 -9.33 -16.41 6.75
N PRO A 134 -9.22 -17.62 7.33
CA PRO A 134 -9.61 -18.85 6.65
C PRO A 134 -11.08 -18.78 6.21
N ALA A 135 -11.36 -19.34 5.03
CA ALA A 135 -12.73 -19.49 4.59
C ALA A 135 -13.45 -20.55 5.46
N ASP A 136 -14.76 -20.39 5.63
CA ASP A 136 -15.62 -21.37 6.28
C ASP A 136 -15.83 -22.62 5.39
N ASP A 137 -16.64 -23.57 5.88
CA ASP A 137 -16.94 -24.83 5.17
C ASP A 137 -17.67 -24.61 3.83
N GLU A 138 -18.34 -23.47 3.64
CA GLU A 138 -19.02 -23.07 2.42
C GLU A 138 -18.11 -22.25 1.47
N GLY A 139 -16.90 -21.90 1.93
CA GLY A 139 -15.90 -21.15 1.18
C GLY A 139 -16.01 -19.63 1.32
N PHE A 140 -16.81 -19.12 2.25
CA PHE A 140 -16.94 -17.70 2.54
C PHE A 140 -15.85 -17.24 3.50
N MET A 141 -15.38 -16.01 3.31
CA MET A 141 -14.38 -15.36 4.15
C MET A 141 -14.73 -13.88 4.34
N PRO A 142 -14.43 -13.28 5.49
CA PRO A 142 -14.65 -11.86 5.71
C PRO A 142 -13.63 -11.05 4.86
N PHE A 143 -14.11 -10.08 4.11
CA PHE A 143 -13.26 -9.14 3.37
C PHE A 143 -12.97 -7.86 4.17
N ILE A 144 -13.67 -7.64 5.27
CA ILE A 144 -13.36 -6.62 6.27
C ILE A 144 -12.90 -7.32 7.53
N ARG A 145 -11.64 -7.20 7.87
CA ARG A 145 -11.13 -7.73 9.13
C ARG A 145 -11.77 -6.97 10.28
N LYS A 146 -12.52 -7.65 11.14
CA LYS A 146 -12.99 -7.07 12.39
C LYS A 146 -11.74 -6.74 13.22
N TYR A 147 -11.52 -5.45 13.50
CA TYR A 147 -10.42 -5.03 14.36
C TYR A 147 -10.57 -5.71 15.73
N GLN A 148 -9.75 -6.71 15.96
CA GLN A 148 -9.54 -7.23 17.31
C GLN A 148 -8.29 -6.54 17.84
N PRO A 149 -8.40 -5.72 18.92
CA PRO A 149 -7.22 -5.14 19.51
C PRO A 149 -6.31 -6.27 19.97
N GLN A 150 -5.23 -6.45 19.25
CA GLN A 150 -4.17 -7.39 19.61
C GLN A 150 -3.59 -6.93 20.95
N LYS A 151 -3.55 -7.81 21.93
CA LYS A 151 -3.04 -7.51 23.28
C LYS A 151 -1.53 -7.24 23.35
N HIS A 152 -0.81 -7.31 22.23
CA HIS A 152 0.63 -7.01 22.18
C HIS A 152 1.06 -6.39 20.85
N SER A 153 1.76 -5.25 20.99
CA SER A 153 2.55 -4.52 19.99
C SER A 153 1.80 -3.89 18.81
N ASP A 154 1.07 -2.80 19.11
CA ASP A 154 0.82 -1.80 18.08
C ASP A 154 2.15 -1.14 17.67
N PRO A 155 2.46 -1.05 16.37
CA PRO A 155 3.52 -0.16 15.95
C PRO A 155 3.12 1.27 16.35
N PRO A 156 4.04 2.10 16.86
CA PRO A 156 3.74 3.39 17.49
C PRO A 156 3.09 4.44 16.56
N PHE A 157 2.78 4.09 15.33
CA PHE A 157 2.28 5.01 14.31
C PHE A 157 0.75 5.08 14.18
N LEU A 158 -0.01 4.10 14.69
CA LEU A 158 -1.47 4.03 14.47
C LEU A 158 -2.33 4.53 15.64
N SER A 159 -1.74 4.91 16.78
CA SER A 159 -2.50 5.24 17.99
C SER A 159 -2.98 6.70 18.13
N GLN A 160 -2.80 7.57 17.13
CA GLN A 160 -3.14 9.00 17.27
C GLN A 160 -4.27 9.54 16.38
N GLN A 161 -5.05 8.70 15.70
CA GLN A 161 -6.17 9.20 14.89
C GLN A 161 -7.56 9.04 15.52
N ALA A 162 -7.66 8.61 16.77
CA ALA A 162 -8.96 8.32 17.40
C ALA A 162 -9.40 9.32 18.50
N ILE A 163 -8.78 10.51 18.65
CA ILE A 163 -9.28 11.52 19.61
C ILE A 163 -9.18 12.90 19.00
N GLY A 164 -10.32 13.43 18.54
CA GLY A 164 -10.47 14.82 18.11
C GLY A 164 -11.82 15.00 17.44
N GLY A 165 -12.87 15.22 18.28
CA GLY A 165 -14.25 15.49 17.92
C GLY A 165 -14.47 16.81 17.21
#